data_70881fed4a5f1a429d17a77a1918ddf2
#
_entry.id   70881fed4a5f1a429d17a77a1918ddf2
#
_cell.length_a   1.000
_cell.length_b   1.000
_cell.length_c   1.000
_cell.angle_alpha   90.00
_cell.angle_beta   90.00
_cell.angle_gamma   90.00
#
_symmetry.space_group_name_H-M   'P 1'
#
loop_
_entity.id
_entity.type
_entity.pdbx_description
1 polymer ?
#
loop_
_entity_poly.entity_id
_entity_poly.type
_entity_poly.pdbx_seq_one_letter_code
_entity_poly.pdbx_strand_id
1 'polypeptide(L)'
;LRQLPAASKTVVAEHLSWRLRFKEGGELLTGLEAAGFDVKGWDWPLHQPVFEAVTSMKMPLMGGNLPGESIKEVFKTRGQSLPEAVRSLLAKAPFDVPQSKALEEEIDQGHCGAMPASMFEGMAAVQRGRDAAMAEVALAHLPSIVVAGNGHAWKHLGVPFVVITMTATLSGF
;
A
#
# COMPACT_ATOMS: atom_id res chain seq x y z
N LEU A 1 9.97 13.96 6.71
CA LEU A 1 10.02 13.06 7.89
C LEU A 1 10.62 13.78 9.12
N ARG A 2 11.75 14.50 9.01
CA ARG A 2 12.43 15.18 10.13
C ARG A 2 11.60 16.25 10.84
N GLN A 3 10.53 16.77 10.21
CA GLN A 3 9.64 17.79 10.78
C GLN A 3 8.45 17.19 11.56
N LEU A 4 8.31 15.88 11.58
CA LEU A 4 7.23 15.20 12.29
C LEU A 4 7.64 14.95 13.74
N PRO A 5 6.74 15.16 14.74
CA PRO A 5 7.07 14.89 16.15
C PRO A 5 7.58 13.47 16.33
N ALA A 6 8.61 13.32 17.18
CA ALA A 6 9.33 12.06 17.43
C ALA A 6 8.55 11.00 18.25
N ALA A 7 7.23 11.11 18.39
CA ALA A 7 6.44 9.99 18.90
C ALA A 7 6.63 8.81 17.93
N SER A 8 6.87 7.63 18.47
CA SER A 8 7.15 6.37 17.77
C SER A 8 6.11 6.06 16.70
N LYS A 9 6.26 6.67 15.54
CA LYS A 9 5.38 6.44 14.38
C LYS A 9 5.90 5.24 13.61
N THR A 10 5.02 4.35 13.28
CA THR A 10 5.34 3.25 12.35
C THR A 10 5.32 3.78 10.92
N VAL A 11 6.34 3.46 10.14
CA VAL A 11 6.34 3.67 8.69
C VAL A 11 5.83 2.40 8.02
N VAL A 12 4.83 2.56 7.16
CA VAL A 12 4.29 1.50 6.30
C VAL A 12 4.73 1.79 4.88
N ALA A 13 5.55 0.92 4.30
CA ALA A 13 6.10 1.12 2.97
C ALA A 13 5.48 0.16 1.94
N GLU A 14 5.04 0.70 0.81
CA GLU A 14 4.61 -0.08 -0.35
C GLU A 14 5.72 -0.99 -0.90
N HIS A 15 6.97 -0.60 -0.71
CA HIS A 15 8.15 -1.31 -1.20
C HIS A 15 8.38 -2.67 -0.53
N LEU A 16 7.72 -2.95 0.59
CA LEU A 16 7.95 -4.14 1.42
C LEU A 16 6.69 -5.01 1.46
N SER A 17 6.90 -6.31 1.60
CA SER A 17 5.81 -7.29 1.63
C SER A 17 4.91 -7.13 2.85
N TRP A 18 3.61 -7.26 2.64
CA TRP A 18 2.54 -7.07 3.61
C TRP A 18 2.80 -7.77 4.94
N ARG A 19 2.74 -6.98 6.03
CA ARG A 19 2.97 -7.39 7.42
C ARG A 19 4.40 -7.84 7.75
N LEU A 20 5.33 -7.87 6.78
CA LEU A 20 6.73 -8.12 7.12
C LEU A 20 7.32 -6.87 7.77
N ARG A 21 8.16 -7.11 8.78
CA ARG A 21 8.84 -6.06 9.53
C ARG A 21 10.31 -6.04 9.14
N PHE A 22 10.82 -4.86 8.81
CA PHE A 22 12.25 -4.63 8.70
C PHE A 22 12.93 -4.86 10.06
N LYS A 23 14.00 -5.64 10.06
CA LYS A 23 14.81 -5.92 11.26
C LYS A 23 16.11 -5.12 11.17
N GLU A 24 16.36 -4.30 12.19
CA GLU A 24 17.64 -3.60 12.34
C GLU A 24 18.75 -4.58 12.73
N GLY A 25 20.01 -4.22 12.44
CA GLY A 25 21.19 -4.95 12.92
C GLY A 25 22.07 -5.57 11.86
N GLY A 26 21.95 -5.11 10.61
CA GLY A 26 22.78 -5.54 9.48
C GLY A 26 22.89 -4.48 8.40
N GLU A 27 23.35 -4.89 7.24
CA GLU A 27 23.39 -4.04 6.06
C GLU A 27 21.95 -3.72 5.62
N LEU A 28 21.69 -2.45 5.26
CA LEU A 28 20.36 -1.93 4.99
C LEU A 28 19.62 -2.73 3.91
N LEU A 29 20.27 -2.93 2.76
CA LEU A 29 19.64 -3.62 1.63
C LEU A 29 19.27 -5.05 1.98
N THR A 30 20.16 -5.79 2.63
CA THR A 30 19.89 -7.16 3.09
C THR A 30 18.66 -7.22 4.02
N GLY A 31 18.54 -6.26 4.93
CA GLY A 31 17.37 -6.16 5.80
C GLY A 31 16.08 -5.83 5.05
N LEU A 32 16.15 -5.00 4.00
CA LEU A 32 15.01 -4.66 3.14
C LEU A 32 14.58 -5.87 2.30
N GLU A 33 15.53 -6.60 1.69
CA GLU A 33 15.25 -7.83 0.93
C GLU A 33 14.58 -8.89 1.81
N ALA A 34 15.05 -9.06 3.04
CA ALA A 34 14.42 -9.95 4.03
C ALA A 34 12.99 -9.53 4.40
N ALA A 35 12.65 -8.26 4.23
CA ALA A 35 11.29 -7.73 4.37
C ALA A 35 10.51 -7.67 3.04
N GLY A 36 11.03 -8.30 1.98
CA GLY A 36 10.37 -8.45 0.68
C GLY A 36 10.58 -7.31 -0.30
N PHE A 37 11.66 -6.52 -0.14
CA PHE A 37 12.03 -5.50 -1.10
C PHE A 37 12.51 -6.13 -2.41
N ASP A 38 11.92 -5.73 -3.53
CA ASP A 38 12.36 -6.12 -4.87
C ASP A 38 13.38 -5.11 -5.40
N VAL A 39 14.66 -5.50 -5.37
CA VAL A 39 15.81 -4.67 -5.77
C VAL A 39 15.69 -4.16 -7.21
N LYS A 40 15.17 -4.99 -8.12
CA LYS A 40 15.01 -4.63 -9.54
C LYS A 40 13.74 -3.85 -9.78
N GLY A 41 12.63 -4.28 -9.18
CA GLY A 41 11.32 -3.65 -9.37
C GLY A 41 11.27 -2.23 -8.79
N TRP A 42 12.09 -1.92 -7.79
CA TRP A 42 12.16 -0.62 -7.16
C TRP A 42 13.41 0.19 -7.53
N ASP A 43 14.15 -0.21 -8.57
CA ASP A 43 15.32 0.51 -9.08
C ASP A 43 16.30 0.95 -7.97
N TRP A 44 16.75 0.00 -7.14
CA TRP A 44 17.75 0.32 -6.13
C TRP A 44 19.03 0.92 -6.78
N PRO A 45 19.61 2.05 -6.28
CA PRO A 45 19.37 2.65 -4.95
C PRO A 45 18.43 3.87 -4.93
N LEU A 46 17.52 4.03 -5.89
CA LEU A 46 16.66 5.22 -6.00
C LEU A 46 15.92 5.54 -4.69
N HIS A 47 15.44 4.51 -3.98
CA HIS A 47 14.69 4.64 -2.73
C HIS A 47 15.54 4.59 -1.46
N GLN A 48 16.87 4.39 -1.59
CA GLN A 48 17.79 4.30 -0.45
C GLN A 48 17.68 5.48 0.53
N PRO A 49 17.62 6.77 0.09
CA PRO A 49 17.55 7.90 1.02
C PRO A 49 16.31 7.88 1.93
N VAL A 50 15.20 7.31 1.46
CA VAL A 50 13.97 7.18 2.26
C VAL A 50 14.20 6.19 3.40
N PHE A 51 14.74 5.01 3.09
CA PHE A 51 14.99 3.97 4.08
C PHE A 51 16.08 4.35 5.07
N GLU A 52 17.15 5.02 4.63
CA GLU A 52 18.17 5.59 5.51
C GLU A 52 17.58 6.62 6.48
N ALA A 53 16.67 7.49 6.00
CA ALA A 53 16.00 8.44 6.87
C ALA A 53 15.13 7.74 7.93
N VAL A 54 14.38 6.70 7.55
CA VAL A 54 13.51 5.94 8.46
C VAL A 54 14.34 5.22 9.51
N THR A 55 15.40 4.52 9.11
CA THR A 55 16.27 3.76 10.03
C THR A 55 17.09 4.67 10.93
N SER A 56 17.62 5.81 10.42
CA SER A 56 18.35 6.78 11.24
C SER A 56 17.48 7.40 12.34
N MET A 57 16.17 7.51 12.10
CA MET A 57 15.19 7.98 13.08
C MET A 57 14.68 6.85 14.01
N LYS A 58 15.18 5.63 13.84
CA LYS A 58 14.75 4.42 14.59
C LYS A 58 13.23 4.23 14.55
N MET A 59 12.61 4.52 13.43
CA MET A 59 11.16 4.34 13.24
C MET A 59 10.89 2.89 12.87
N PRO A 60 9.93 2.20 13.52
CA PRO A 60 9.49 0.88 13.06
C PRO A 60 9.07 0.93 11.60
N LEU A 61 9.58 0.01 10.79
CA LEU A 61 9.31 -0.07 9.36
C LEU A 61 8.60 -1.39 9.05
N MET A 62 7.42 -1.29 8.45
CA MET A 62 6.52 -2.40 8.10
C MET A 62 6.22 -2.42 6.61
N GLY A 63 6.07 -3.61 6.07
CA GLY A 63 5.59 -3.80 4.71
C GLY A 63 4.08 -3.66 4.59
N GLY A 64 3.64 -2.97 3.54
CA GLY A 64 2.23 -2.73 3.26
C GLY A 64 1.74 -3.35 1.95
N ASN A 65 2.62 -3.86 1.09
CA ASN A 65 2.23 -4.33 -0.23
C ASN A 65 1.93 -5.83 -0.27
N LEU A 66 0.91 -6.20 -1.02
CA LEU A 66 0.65 -7.62 -1.29
C LEU A 66 1.88 -8.29 -1.91
N PRO A 67 2.21 -9.54 -1.53
CA PRO A 67 3.32 -10.26 -2.14
C PRO A 67 3.18 -10.35 -3.66
N GLY A 68 4.29 -10.13 -4.38
CA GLY A 68 4.29 -10.10 -5.85
C GLY A 68 3.72 -11.37 -6.50
N GLU A 69 3.97 -12.53 -5.90
CA GLU A 69 3.42 -13.81 -6.34
C GLU A 69 1.88 -13.89 -6.26
N SER A 70 1.26 -13.15 -5.34
CA SER A 70 -0.21 -13.15 -5.19
C SER A 70 -0.92 -12.23 -6.19
N ILE A 71 -0.23 -11.26 -6.77
CA ILE A 71 -0.83 -10.22 -7.65
C ILE A 71 -1.51 -10.84 -8.87
N LYS A 72 -0.89 -11.83 -9.50
CA LYS A 72 -1.46 -12.52 -10.68
C LYS A 72 -2.78 -13.22 -10.35
N GLU A 73 -2.85 -13.81 -9.15
CA GLU A 73 -4.06 -14.52 -8.72
C GLU A 73 -5.16 -13.53 -8.31
N VAL A 74 -4.81 -12.44 -7.64
CA VAL A 74 -5.74 -11.34 -7.32
C VAL A 74 -6.33 -10.77 -8.60
N PHE A 75 -5.52 -10.52 -9.62
CA PHE A 75 -5.96 -10.05 -10.93
C PHE A 75 -6.96 -11.02 -11.58
N LYS A 76 -6.61 -12.31 -11.67
CA LYS A 76 -7.45 -13.35 -12.31
C LYS A 76 -8.77 -13.55 -11.60
N THR A 77 -8.75 -13.56 -10.27
CA THR A 77 -9.93 -13.80 -9.43
C THR A 77 -10.70 -12.52 -9.12
N ARG A 78 -10.29 -11.37 -9.69
CA ARG A 78 -10.92 -10.06 -9.45
C ARG A 78 -11.06 -9.75 -7.95
N GLY A 79 -10.01 -10.08 -7.20
CA GLY A 79 -9.92 -9.82 -5.77
C GLY A 79 -10.47 -10.91 -4.85
N GLN A 80 -11.05 -11.99 -5.36
CA GLN A 80 -11.58 -13.07 -4.51
C GLN A 80 -10.47 -13.79 -3.71
N SER A 81 -9.25 -13.86 -4.25
CA SER A 81 -8.08 -14.45 -3.59
C SER A 81 -7.37 -13.53 -2.61
N LEU A 82 -7.83 -12.30 -2.43
CA LEU A 82 -7.27 -11.39 -1.42
C LEU A 82 -7.38 -12.00 -0.02
N PRO A 83 -6.41 -11.74 0.88
CA PRO A 83 -6.51 -12.13 2.28
C PRO A 83 -7.80 -11.60 2.94
N GLU A 84 -8.37 -12.38 3.86
CA GLU A 84 -9.65 -12.05 4.50
C GLU A 84 -9.66 -10.67 5.16
N ALA A 85 -8.57 -10.29 5.85
CA ALA A 85 -8.45 -8.99 6.48
C ALA A 85 -8.56 -7.83 5.45
N VAL A 86 -7.96 -8.00 4.27
CA VAL A 86 -7.99 -7.04 3.17
C VAL A 86 -9.40 -6.97 2.55
N ARG A 87 -10.03 -8.12 2.28
CA ARG A 87 -11.41 -8.18 1.77
C ARG A 87 -12.41 -7.53 2.71
N SER A 88 -12.27 -7.79 4.02
CA SER A 88 -13.13 -7.21 5.05
C SER A 88 -13.05 -5.68 5.09
N LEU A 89 -11.85 -5.10 4.88
CA LEU A 89 -11.68 -3.66 4.77
C LEU A 89 -12.34 -3.10 3.50
N LEU A 90 -12.14 -3.76 2.36
CA LEU A 90 -12.75 -3.36 1.10
C LEU A 90 -14.28 -3.41 1.14
N ALA A 91 -14.85 -4.40 1.81
CA ALA A 91 -16.30 -4.52 2.00
C ALA A 91 -16.88 -3.36 2.83
N LYS A 92 -16.11 -2.83 3.79
CA LYS A 92 -16.51 -1.67 4.61
C LYS A 92 -16.24 -0.32 3.95
N ALA A 93 -15.37 -0.28 2.94
CA ALA A 93 -15.04 0.91 2.15
C ALA A 93 -15.35 0.67 0.66
N PRO A 94 -16.61 0.41 0.28
CA PRO A 94 -16.97 0.19 -1.11
C PRO A 94 -16.80 1.48 -1.91
N PHE A 95 -16.46 1.33 -3.20
CA PHE A 95 -16.50 2.44 -4.14
C PHE A 95 -17.93 2.64 -4.67
N ASP A 96 -18.29 3.89 -4.84
CA ASP A 96 -19.44 4.27 -5.67
C ASP A 96 -19.09 4.23 -7.18
N VAL A 97 -20.07 4.51 -8.03
CA VAL A 97 -19.88 4.49 -9.49
C VAL A 97 -18.87 5.54 -9.96
N PRO A 98 -18.92 6.81 -9.50
CA PRO A 98 -17.91 7.80 -9.80
C PRO A 98 -16.50 7.39 -9.40
N GLN A 99 -16.30 6.82 -8.22
CA GLN A 99 -15.00 6.37 -7.75
C GLN A 99 -14.45 5.20 -8.59
N SER A 100 -15.31 4.25 -8.93
CA SER A 100 -14.93 3.12 -9.79
C SER A 100 -14.46 3.61 -11.15
N LYS A 101 -15.19 4.55 -11.75
CA LYS A 101 -14.81 5.17 -13.02
C LYS A 101 -13.53 5.97 -12.93
N ALA A 102 -13.35 6.76 -11.87
CA ALA A 102 -12.12 7.52 -11.66
C ALA A 102 -10.90 6.60 -11.50
N LEU A 103 -11.04 5.46 -10.81
CA LEU A 103 -9.95 4.49 -10.71
C LEU A 103 -9.61 3.86 -12.07
N GLU A 104 -10.61 3.54 -12.90
CA GLU A 104 -10.38 3.04 -14.26
C GLU A 104 -9.62 4.06 -15.12
N GLU A 105 -10.00 5.35 -15.04
CA GLU A 105 -9.32 6.43 -15.74
C GLU A 105 -7.86 6.59 -15.29
N GLU A 106 -7.58 6.53 -13.99
CA GLU A 106 -6.22 6.58 -13.44
C GLU A 106 -5.36 5.38 -13.89
N ILE A 107 -5.94 4.18 -13.89
CA ILE A 107 -5.28 2.97 -14.37
C ILE A 107 -4.96 3.10 -15.87
N ASP A 108 -5.90 3.55 -16.68
CA ASP A 108 -5.71 3.71 -18.13
C ASP A 108 -4.64 4.76 -18.44
N GLN A 109 -4.67 5.91 -17.76
CA GLN A 109 -3.65 6.95 -17.88
C GLN A 109 -2.26 6.43 -17.49
N GLY A 110 -2.16 5.67 -16.39
CA GLY A 110 -0.91 5.03 -15.95
C GLY A 110 -0.34 4.04 -16.97
N HIS A 111 -1.18 3.56 -17.91
CA HIS A 111 -0.82 2.67 -19.00
C HIS A 111 -0.88 3.35 -20.39
N CYS A 112 -0.78 4.68 -20.41
CA CYS A 112 -0.77 5.50 -21.63
C CYS A 112 -2.01 5.33 -22.53
N GLY A 113 -3.18 5.02 -21.95
CA GLY A 113 -4.42 4.80 -22.71
C GLY A 113 -4.43 3.53 -23.55
N ALA A 114 -3.53 2.59 -23.28
CA ALA A 114 -3.35 1.37 -24.09
C ALA A 114 -3.95 0.12 -23.42
N MET A 115 -4.65 0.27 -22.29
CA MET A 115 -5.17 -0.88 -21.55
C MET A 115 -6.48 -1.42 -22.16
N PRO A 116 -6.54 -2.71 -22.51
CA PRO A 116 -7.81 -3.34 -22.93
C PRO A 116 -8.86 -3.27 -21.81
N ALA A 117 -10.09 -2.93 -22.16
CA ALA A 117 -11.21 -2.82 -21.21
C ALA A 117 -11.42 -4.09 -20.37
N SER A 118 -11.13 -5.27 -20.91
CA SER A 118 -11.22 -6.56 -20.22
C SER A 118 -10.23 -6.71 -19.03
N MET A 119 -9.22 -5.85 -18.94
CA MET A 119 -8.21 -5.87 -17.87
C MET A 119 -8.56 -4.94 -16.71
N PHE A 120 -9.43 -3.94 -16.89
CA PHE A 120 -9.70 -2.93 -15.86
C PHE A 120 -10.16 -3.52 -14.53
N GLU A 121 -11.11 -4.45 -14.56
CA GLU A 121 -11.64 -5.05 -13.33
C GLU A 121 -10.56 -5.79 -12.53
N GLY A 122 -9.69 -6.55 -13.20
CA GLY A 122 -8.56 -7.22 -12.55
C GLY A 122 -7.53 -6.25 -12.00
N MET A 123 -7.21 -5.19 -12.76
CA MET A 123 -6.26 -4.16 -12.32
C MET A 123 -6.82 -3.34 -11.16
N ALA A 124 -8.10 -2.97 -11.21
CA ALA A 124 -8.78 -2.28 -10.11
C ALA A 124 -8.78 -3.13 -8.82
N ALA A 125 -9.01 -4.45 -8.95
CA ALA A 125 -8.94 -5.35 -7.81
C ALA A 125 -7.54 -5.41 -7.18
N VAL A 126 -6.49 -5.42 -8.01
CA VAL A 126 -5.09 -5.37 -7.54
C VAL A 126 -4.81 -4.04 -6.85
N GLN A 127 -5.14 -2.91 -7.49
CA GLN A 127 -4.88 -1.57 -6.94
C GLN A 127 -5.57 -1.41 -5.58
N ARG A 128 -6.88 -1.67 -5.52
CA ARG A 128 -7.65 -1.59 -4.28
C ARG A 128 -7.18 -2.57 -3.20
N GLY A 129 -6.77 -3.77 -3.61
CA GLY A 129 -6.19 -4.77 -2.70
C GLY A 129 -4.90 -4.28 -2.04
N ARG A 130 -4.03 -3.61 -2.81
CA ARG A 130 -2.80 -2.99 -2.30
C ARG A 130 -3.12 -1.82 -1.35
N ASP A 131 -4.07 -0.95 -1.71
CA ASP A 131 -4.51 0.15 -0.86
C ASP A 131 -5.03 -0.35 0.49
N ALA A 132 -5.88 -1.37 0.47
CA ALA A 132 -6.44 -1.94 1.68
C ALA A 132 -5.40 -2.70 2.52
N ALA A 133 -4.42 -3.35 1.89
CA ALA A 133 -3.32 -3.99 2.60
C ALA A 133 -2.44 -2.97 3.35
N MET A 134 -2.09 -1.85 2.69
CA MET A 134 -1.37 -0.75 3.35
C MET A 134 -2.20 -0.10 4.45
N ALA A 135 -3.48 0.13 4.21
CA ALA A 135 -4.39 0.72 5.20
C ALA A 135 -4.55 -0.19 6.42
N GLU A 136 -4.64 -1.50 6.23
CA GLU A 136 -4.75 -2.48 7.33
C GLU A 136 -3.55 -2.38 8.28
N VAL A 137 -2.33 -2.40 7.73
CA VAL A 137 -1.11 -2.26 8.52
C VAL A 137 -1.03 -0.88 9.18
N ALA A 138 -1.39 0.19 8.46
CA ALA A 138 -1.38 1.55 9.00
C ALA A 138 -2.34 1.71 10.18
N LEU A 139 -3.57 1.18 10.08
CA LEU A 139 -4.58 1.22 11.14
C LEU A 139 -4.17 0.38 12.37
N ALA A 140 -3.48 -0.75 12.16
CA ALA A 140 -2.99 -1.59 13.25
C ALA A 140 -1.82 -0.96 14.03
N HIS A 141 -1.17 0.06 13.48
CA HIS A 141 0.06 0.65 14.02
C HIS A 141 0.01 2.19 14.15
N LEU A 142 -1.14 2.73 14.54
CA LEU A 142 -1.30 4.17 14.73
C LEU A 142 -0.45 4.71 15.90
N PRO A 143 0.13 5.92 15.78
CA PRO A 143 0.15 6.75 14.58
C PRO A 143 1.13 6.23 13.54
N SER A 144 0.73 6.25 12.28
CA SER A 144 1.52 5.69 11.17
C SER A 144 1.75 6.70 10.04
N ILE A 145 2.79 6.45 9.24
CA ILE A 145 3.13 7.19 8.03
C ILE A 145 3.16 6.16 6.89
N VAL A 146 2.38 6.36 5.84
CA VAL A 146 2.42 5.52 4.66
C VAL A 146 3.36 6.15 3.62
N VAL A 147 4.28 5.35 3.08
CA VAL A 147 5.17 5.70 1.98
C VAL A 147 4.81 4.84 0.79
N ALA A 148 4.24 5.45 -0.22
CA ALA A 148 3.73 4.76 -1.41
C ALA A 148 3.83 5.65 -2.65
N GLY A 149 3.68 5.04 -3.82
CA GLY A 149 3.56 5.75 -5.09
C GLY A 149 2.28 6.61 -5.18
N ASN A 150 2.29 7.56 -6.12
CA ASN A 150 1.18 8.52 -6.27
C ASN A 150 -0.19 7.87 -6.47
N GLY A 151 -0.27 6.73 -7.18
CA GLY A 151 -1.51 6.01 -7.40
C GLY A 151 -2.21 5.54 -6.13
N HIS A 152 -1.47 5.44 -5.01
CA HIS A 152 -1.98 5.05 -3.70
C HIS A 152 -2.28 6.24 -2.77
N ALA A 153 -1.90 7.47 -3.16
CA ALA A 153 -1.99 8.66 -2.31
C ALA A 153 -3.31 9.44 -2.46
N TRP A 154 -4.16 9.11 -3.42
CA TRP A 154 -5.41 9.81 -3.69
C TRP A 154 -6.39 9.70 -2.54
N LYS A 155 -6.83 10.86 -2.01
CA LYS A 155 -7.71 10.94 -0.84
C LYS A 155 -9.02 10.15 -0.99
N HIS A 156 -9.56 10.11 -2.20
CA HIS A 156 -10.87 9.51 -2.50
C HIS A 156 -10.80 8.15 -3.20
N LEU A 157 -9.60 7.64 -3.51
CA LEU A 157 -9.40 6.35 -4.19
C LEU A 157 -8.39 5.44 -3.48
N GLY A 158 -7.29 5.99 -2.97
CA GLY A 158 -6.15 5.24 -2.45
C GLY A 158 -6.25 4.89 -0.95
N VAL A 159 -5.10 4.67 -0.35
CA VAL A 159 -4.97 4.34 1.08
C VAL A 159 -5.71 5.32 1.99
N PRO A 160 -5.66 6.66 1.76
CA PRO A 160 -6.39 7.60 2.61
C PRO A 160 -7.89 7.38 2.62
N PHE A 161 -8.52 6.99 1.50
CA PHE A 161 -9.95 6.69 1.45
C PHE A 161 -10.32 5.56 2.42
N VAL A 162 -9.57 4.45 2.39
CA VAL A 162 -9.81 3.30 3.28
C VAL A 162 -9.63 3.70 4.74
N VAL A 163 -8.54 4.40 5.06
CA VAL A 163 -8.24 4.84 6.44
C VAL A 163 -9.33 5.79 6.97
N ILE A 164 -9.72 6.80 6.18
CA ILE A 164 -10.75 7.77 6.59
C ILE A 164 -12.10 7.07 6.81
N THR A 165 -12.52 6.20 5.91
CA THR A 165 -13.77 5.45 6.03
C THR A 165 -13.80 4.61 7.29
N MET A 166 -12.69 3.90 7.59
CA MET A 166 -12.60 3.07 8.78
C MET A 166 -12.58 3.87 10.07
N THR A 167 -11.87 5.00 10.12
CA THR A 167 -11.81 5.85 11.31
C THR A 167 -13.14 6.58 11.57
N ALA A 168 -13.82 7.03 10.53
CA ALA A 168 -15.18 7.62 10.67
C ALA A 168 -16.17 6.62 11.25
N THR A 169 -16.14 5.37 10.78
CA THR A 169 -17.03 4.31 11.30
C THR A 169 -16.79 4.02 12.79
N LEU A 170 -15.53 4.09 13.24
CA LEU A 170 -15.17 3.88 14.66
C LEU A 170 -15.56 5.07 15.55
N SER A 171 -15.67 6.26 14.99
CA SER A 171 -15.99 7.50 15.72
C SER A 171 -17.49 7.76 15.83
N GLY A 172 -18.35 6.96 15.22
CA GLY A 172 -19.80 7.05 15.32
C GLY A 172 -20.44 8.25 14.62
N PHE A 173 -19.76 8.83 13.59
CA PHE A 173 -20.28 9.91 12.74
C PHE A 173 -20.80 9.36 11.41
#